data_45ce7a4674ec3a4a52135fa2e5dc9441
#
_entry.id   45ce7a4674ec3a4a52135fa2e5dc9441
#
_cell.length_a   1.000
_cell.length_b   1.000
_cell.length_c   1.000
_cell.angle_alpha   90.00
_cell.angle_beta   90.00
_cell.angle_gamma   90.00
#
_symmetry.space_group_name_H-M   'P 1'
#
loop_
_entity.id
_entity.type
_entity.pdbx_description
1 polymer ?
#
loop_
_entity_poly.entity_id
_entity_poly.type
_entity_poly.pdbx_seq_one_letter_code
_entity_poly.pdbx_strand_id
1 'polypeptide(L)'
;MEKFPQLKLVNACLIFILSMHLIVSSCAQKSFLSSKAAYLGQTSPGNTPKIFAPGMLADSGIVLGKVAFSGDGKSFYYSFARHWFDDNGSGTKEIRFDGKKWQKPNVIAEKITNPAFSPDETKLYLGAGGGQVWVLNKMGQGWSKPQFWLEKNYGLYNFQEANSGTFYLGSNGIQGSKSDWSTYDFCKMTIAGTDTIISSLGTAINTPAFDGDFFIAPDESYIIISAKETPTYESELWISFRKADESWSSPRSLGPKINDGLAHRFGQYVSPDGKYLFYTRGTGEQDCNIYWVRFDVLLNSLKKEMAD
;
A
#
# COMPACT_ATOMS: atom_id res chain seq x y z
N MET A 1 -57.37 -21.52 -13.11
CA MET A 1 -56.91 -20.36 -12.30
C MET A 1 -55.39 -20.42 -12.22
N GLU A 2 -54.76 -19.71 -13.15
CA GLU A 2 -53.30 -19.64 -13.27
C GLU A 2 -52.75 -18.64 -12.25
N LYS A 3 -51.76 -19.10 -11.44
CA LYS A 3 -51.01 -18.23 -10.52
C LYS A 3 -49.86 -17.57 -11.27
N PHE A 4 -49.93 -16.26 -11.39
CA PHE A 4 -48.93 -15.40 -12.04
C PHE A 4 -47.56 -15.45 -11.34
N PRO A 5 -46.44 -15.35 -12.06
CA PRO A 5 -45.09 -15.36 -11.52
C PRO A 5 -44.66 -13.96 -11.08
N GLN A 6 -45.14 -13.49 -9.94
CA GLN A 6 -44.71 -12.19 -9.34
C GLN A 6 -43.28 -12.19 -8.83
N LEU A 7 -42.73 -13.39 -8.55
CA LEU A 7 -41.41 -13.49 -7.87
C LEU A 7 -40.21 -13.21 -8.80
N LYS A 8 -40.34 -13.40 -10.11
CA LYS A 8 -39.24 -13.17 -11.05
C LYS A 8 -38.98 -11.70 -11.37
N LEU A 9 -39.99 -10.86 -11.27
CA LEU A 9 -39.86 -9.41 -11.59
C LEU A 9 -39.16 -8.65 -10.46
N VAL A 10 -39.41 -9.03 -9.21
CA VAL A 10 -38.78 -8.38 -8.05
C VAL A 10 -37.28 -8.66 -8.00
N ASN A 11 -36.86 -9.90 -8.32
CA ASN A 11 -35.41 -10.22 -8.36
C ASN A 11 -34.67 -9.53 -9.50
N ALA A 12 -35.31 -9.38 -10.68
CA ALA A 12 -34.71 -8.66 -11.81
C ALA A 12 -34.54 -7.16 -11.51
N CYS A 13 -35.53 -6.52 -10.86
CA CYS A 13 -35.42 -5.12 -10.45
C CYS A 13 -34.35 -4.90 -9.36
N LEU A 14 -34.23 -5.80 -8.39
CA LEU A 14 -33.20 -5.72 -7.36
C LEU A 14 -31.79 -5.85 -7.93
N ILE A 15 -31.56 -6.78 -8.86
CA ILE A 15 -30.26 -6.95 -9.54
C ILE A 15 -29.94 -5.72 -10.40
N PHE A 16 -30.92 -5.13 -11.07
CA PHE A 16 -30.72 -3.93 -11.88
C PHE A 16 -30.42 -2.69 -11.04
N ILE A 17 -31.07 -2.54 -9.89
CA ILE A 17 -30.80 -1.45 -8.94
C ILE A 17 -29.39 -1.62 -8.32
N LEU A 18 -29.00 -2.84 -7.94
CA LEU A 18 -27.67 -3.11 -7.37
C LEU A 18 -26.56 -2.85 -8.41
N SER A 19 -26.75 -3.27 -9.67
CA SER A 19 -25.79 -3.04 -10.74
C SER A 19 -25.66 -1.54 -11.09
N MET A 20 -26.76 -0.81 -11.06
CA MET A 20 -26.77 0.62 -11.31
C MET A 20 -26.07 1.41 -10.20
N HIS A 21 -26.20 1.01 -8.93
CA HIS A 21 -25.45 1.63 -7.81
C HIS A 21 -23.94 1.37 -7.90
N LEU A 22 -23.51 0.17 -8.32
CA LEU A 22 -22.10 -0.15 -8.52
C LEU A 22 -21.48 0.66 -9.68
N ILE A 23 -22.22 0.84 -10.79
CA ILE A 23 -21.76 1.64 -11.94
C ILE A 23 -21.65 3.13 -11.57
N VAL A 24 -22.63 3.67 -10.86
CA VAL A 24 -22.65 5.08 -10.45
C VAL A 24 -21.53 5.36 -9.44
N SER A 25 -21.28 4.45 -8.48
CA SER A 25 -20.17 4.57 -7.52
C SER A 25 -18.82 4.55 -8.23
N SER A 26 -18.62 3.65 -9.18
CA SER A 26 -17.37 3.55 -9.95
C SER A 26 -17.11 4.79 -10.83
N CYS A 27 -18.14 5.35 -11.44
CA CYS A 27 -18.04 6.60 -12.22
C CYS A 27 -17.73 7.82 -11.33
N ALA A 28 -18.35 7.92 -10.15
CA ALA A 28 -18.12 9.01 -9.22
C ALA A 28 -16.69 8.97 -8.61
N GLN A 29 -16.18 7.77 -8.36
CA GLN A 29 -14.82 7.52 -7.87
C GLN A 29 -13.76 7.98 -8.87
N LYS A 30 -13.88 7.57 -10.14
CA LYS A 30 -13.01 8.03 -11.23
C LYS A 30 -13.08 9.53 -11.45
N SER A 31 -14.22 10.14 -11.20
CA SER A 31 -14.43 11.58 -11.34
C SER A 31 -13.61 12.38 -10.33
N PHE A 32 -13.59 11.98 -9.02
CA PHE A 32 -12.83 12.73 -8.01
C PHE A 32 -11.33 12.63 -8.22
N LEU A 33 -10.78 11.43 -8.45
CA LEU A 33 -9.34 11.22 -8.70
C LEU A 33 -8.82 11.95 -9.95
N SER A 34 -9.73 12.37 -10.85
CA SER A 34 -9.40 13.20 -12.02
C SER A 34 -9.63 14.70 -11.79
N SER A 35 -10.13 15.09 -10.61
CA SER A 35 -10.41 16.49 -10.28
C SER A 35 -9.16 17.23 -9.82
N LYS A 36 -9.22 18.57 -9.82
CA LYS A 36 -8.17 19.43 -9.23
C LYS A 36 -8.03 19.27 -7.71
N ALA A 37 -9.05 18.78 -7.04
CA ALA A 37 -9.03 18.53 -5.61
C ALA A 37 -8.37 17.20 -5.23
N ALA A 38 -8.20 16.27 -6.18
CA ALA A 38 -7.52 15.00 -5.94
C ALA A 38 -6.10 15.20 -5.40
N TYR A 39 -5.58 14.16 -4.75
CA TYR A 39 -4.18 14.14 -4.26
C TYR A 39 -3.82 15.39 -3.43
N LEU A 40 -4.65 15.71 -2.45
CA LEU A 40 -4.52 16.89 -1.58
C LEU A 40 -4.47 18.23 -2.35
N GLY A 41 -5.05 18.28 -3.56
CA GLY A 41 -5.01 19.46 -4.43
C GLY A 41 -3.64 19.77 -5.03
N GLN A 42 -2.71 18.82 -5.01
CA GLN A 42 -1.37 19.02 -5.54
C GLN A 42 -1.35 18.99 -7.07
N THR A 43 -0.46 19.77 -7.66
CA THR A 43 -0.19 19.69 -9.09
C THR A 43 0.52 18.38 -9.42
N SER A 44 -0.13 17.54 -10.23
CA SER A 44 0.36 16.22 -10.63
C SER A 44 1.81 16.26 -11.15
N PRO A 45 2.66 15.30 -10.76
CA PRO A 45 4.01 15.17 -11.30
C PRO A 45 3.96 14.64 -12.74
N GLY A 46 5.00 14.94 -13.50
CA GLY A 46 5.31 14.21 -14.74
C GLY A 46 6.13 12.95 -14.45
N ASN A 47 7.06 12.65 -15.37
CA ASN A 47 7.96 11.50 -15.27
C ASN A 47 9.19 11.76 -14.36
N THR A 48 9.21 12.87 -13.64
CA THR A 48 10.25 13.22 -12.66
C THR A 48 9.59 13.28 -11.29
N PRO A 49 10.10 12.54 -10.29
CA PRO A 49 9.56 12.54 -8.94
C PRO A 49 9.56 13.93 -8.31
N LYS A 50 8.56 14.22 -7.50
CA LYS A 50 8.44 15.43 -6.69
C LYS A 50 8.06 15.05 -5.26
N ILE A 51 8.39 15.90 -4.30
CA ILE A 51 7.85 15.77 -2.94
C ILE A 51 6.33 15.96 -3.00
N PHE A 52 5.61 15.06 -2.35
CA PHE A 52 4.16 15.11 -2.22
C PHE A 52 3.76 15.98 -1.04
N ALA A 53 2.87 16.93 -1.26
CA ALA A 53 2.30 17.83 -0.25
C ALA A 53 3.34 18.46 0.71
N PRO A 54 4.39 19.12 0.19
CA PRO A 54 5.45 19.69 1.01
C PRO A 54 4.87 20.71 2.01
N GLY A 55 5.33 20.65 3.28
CA GLY A 55 4.87 21.50 4.36
C GLY A 55 3.48 21.17 4.92
N MET A 56 2.76 20.20 4.34
CA MET A 56 1.45 19.76 4.85
C MET A 56 1.55 18.49 5.72
N LEU A 57 2.44 17.57 5.37
CA LEU A 57 2.52 16.25 6.01
C LEU A 57 3.46 16.25 7.22
N ALA A 58 4.61 16.91 7.12
CA ALA A 58 5.60 17.00 8.20
C ALA A 58 5.38 18.27 9.00
N ASP A 59 4.65 18.20 10.11
CA ASP A 59 4.40 19.30 11.04
C ASP A 59 5.40 19.34 12.22
N SER A 60 6.00 18.20 12.61
CA SER A 60 6.90 18.11 13.77
C SER A 60 7.86 16.91 13.73
N GLY A 61 8.18 16.42 12.53
CA GLY A 61 9.02 15.24 12.34
C GLY A 61 9.17 14.88 10.89
N ILE A 62 9.36 13.61 10.60
CA ILE A 62 9.46 13.07 9.26
C ILE A 62 8.18 12.32 8.86
N VAL A 63 7.99 12.17 7.57
CA VAL A 63 6.94 11.33 6.96
C VAL A 63 7.63 10.13 6.37
N LEU A 64 7.22 8.94 6.76
CA LEU A 64 7.91 7.71 6.36
C LEU A 64 6.94 6.55 6.11
N GLY A 65 7.47 5.49 5.53
CA GLY A 65 6.75 4.24 5.31
C GLY A 65 5.64 4.36 4.27
N LYS A 66 4.71 3.43 4.34
CA LYS A 66 3.58 3.36 3.41
C LYS A 66 2.61 4.52 3.60
N VAL A 67 2.02 4.92 2.49
CA VAL A 67 0.83 5.75 2.43
C VAL A 67 -0.33 4.95 1.86
N ALA A 68 -1.56 5.39 2.07
CA ALA A 68 -2.73 4.81 1.43
C ALA A 68 -3.77 5.89 1.11
N PHE A 69 -4.40 5.81 -0.04
CA PHE A 69 -5.62 6.54 -0.36
C PHE A 69 -6.82 5.60 -0.29
N SER A 70 -7.96 6.10 0.20
CA SER A 70 -9.23 5.39 -0.03
C SER A 70 -9.48 5.28 -1.54
N GLY A 71 -10.19 4.24 -1.97
CA GLY A 71 -10.48 4.00 -3.38
C GLY A 71 -11.21 5.15 -4.05
N ASP A 72 -12.05 5.91 -3.32
CA ASP A 72 -12.69 7.13 -3.82
C ASP A 72 -11.75 8.35 -3.85
N GLY A 73 -10.53 8.21 -3.33
CA GLY A 73 -9.48 9.24 -3.30
C GLY A 73 -9.71 10.36 -2.30
N LYS A 74 -10.74 10.29 -1.44
CA LYS A 74 -11.11 11.37 -0.53
C LYS A 74 -10.53 11.27 0.88
N SER A 75 -9.83 10.19 1.18
CA SER A 75 -9.08 10.03 2.42
C SER A 75 -7.65 9.62 2.10
N PHE A 76 -6.71 10.20 2.80
CA PHE A 76 -5.28 9.93 2.68
C PHE A 76 -4.70 9.58 4.05
N TYR A 77 -3.95 8.49 4.11
CA TYR A 77 -3.33 7.95 5.31
C TYR A 77 -1.84 7.88 5.14
N TYR A 78 -1.08 8.24 6.17
CA TYR A 78 0.36 8.22 6.14
C TYR A 78 0.95 8.01 7.52
N SER A 79 2.16 7.46 7.56
CA SER A 79 2.92 7.31 8.80
C SER A 79 3.78 8.54 9.08
N PHE A 80 3.94 8.86 10.36
CA PHE A 80 4.83 9.91 10.86
C PHE A 80 5.72 9.37 11.96
N ALA A 81 6.89 9.98 12.16
CA ALA A 81 7.81 9.73 13.27
C ALA A 81 8.68 10.95 13.52
N ARG A 82 9.44 10.97 14.61
CA ARG A 82 10.43 12.02 14.87
C ARG A 82 11.72 11.77 14.09
N HIS A 83 12.08 10.51 13.92
CA HIS A 83 13.22 10.02 13.14
C HIS A 83 12.97 8.57 12.70
N TRP A 84 13.85 7.99 11.90
CA TRP A 84 13.79 6.56 11.58
C TRP A 84 13.84 5.73 12.87
N PHE A 85 13.18 4.58 12.87
CA PHE A 85 13.15 3.64 14.01
C PHE A 85 12.61 4.22 15.33
N ASP A 86 11.80 5.28 15.27
CA ASP A 86 11.16 5.88 16.45
C ASP A 86 9.84 5.20 16.79
N ASP A 87 9.91 4.13 17.57
CA ASP A 87 8.72 3.38 17.99
C ASP A 87 7.79 4.17 18.93
N ASN A 88 8.32 5.18 19.63
CA ASN A 88 7.56 5.92 20.64
C ASN A 88 6.94 7.23 20.14
N GLY A 89 7.50 7.82 19.11
CA GLY A 89 7.04 9.07 18.52
C GLY A 89 6.39 8.89 17.14
N SER A 90 6.10 7.64 16.75
CA SER A 90 5.51 7.30 15.47
C SER A 90 4.00 7.10 15.55
N GLY A 91 3.36 7.01 14.40
CA GLY A 91 1.94 6.70 14.29
C GLY A 91 1.39 6.91 12.90
N THR A 92 0.07 6.81 12.77
CA THR A 92 -0.66 7.01 11.52
C THR A 92 -1.61 8.19 11.63
N LYS A 93 -1.54 9.08 10.64
CA LYS A 93 -2.45 10.20 10.46
C LYS A 93 -3.37 9.98 9.26
N GLU A 94 -4.52 10.62 9.33
CA GLU A 94 -5.52 10.71 8.28
C GLU A 94 -5.75 12.15 7.88
N ILE A 95 -5.93 12.41 6.57
CA ILE A 95 -6.42 13.67 6.01
C ILE A 95 -7.65 13.36 5.17
N ARG A 96 -8.78 14.04 5.42
CA ARG A 96 -10.04 13.83 4.70
C ARG A 96 -10.45 15.04 3.87
N PHE A 97 -11.08 14.77 2.74
CA PHE A 97 -11.78 15.75 1.95
C PHE A 97 -13.25 15.81 2.36
N ASP A 98 -13.72 16.96 2.84
CA ASP A 98 -15.09 17.15 3.37
C ASP A 98 -16.15 17.50 2.30
N GLY A 99 -15.77 17.39 1.02
CA GLY A 99 -16.60 17.82 -0.10
C GLY A 99 -16.27 19.23 -0.62
N LYS A 100 -15.49 20.01 0.13
CA LYS A 100 -15.07 21.38 -0.21
C LYS A 100 -13.56 21.55 -0.16
N LYS A 101 -12.93 21.03 0.88
CA LYS A 101 -11.49 21.16 1.13
C LYS A 101 -10.93 19.94 1.87
N TRP A 102 -9.62 19.77 1.81
CA TRP A 102 -8.89 18.84 2.64
C TRP A 102 -8.79 19.37 4.07
N GLN A 103 -9.07 18.51 5.04
CA GLN A 103 -8.99 18.83 6.45
C GLN A 103 -7.54 18.78 6.94
N LYS A 104 -7.28 19.25 8.14
CA LYS A 104 -5.97 19.09 8.79
C LYS A 104 -5.70 17.61 9.12
N PRO A 105 -4.43 17.19 9.15
CA PRO A 105 -4.06 15.87 9.62
C PRO A 105 -4.62 15.56 11.01
N ASN A 106 -5.16 14.35 11.17
CA ASN A 106 -5.67 13.83 12.44
C ASN A 106 -4.98 12.51 12.76
N VAL A 107 -4.46 12.34 13.97
CA VAL A 107 -3.86 11.08 14.44
C VAL A 107 -4.97 10.05 14.65
N ILE A 108 -4.90 8.91 13.98
CA ILE A 108 -5.85 7.80 14.12
C ILE A 108 -5.27 6.60 14.87
N ALA A 109 -3.93 6.51 14.93
CA ALA A 109 -3.22 5.47 15.67
C ALA A 109 -1.86 6.00 16.12
N GLU A 110 -1.48 5.75 17.36
CA GLU A 110 -0.16 6.02 17.92
C GLU A 110 0.67 4.74 17.96
N LYS A 111 1.97 4.83 17.67
CA LYS A 111 2.93 3.69 17.67
C LYS A 111 2.61 2.58 16.67
N ILE A 112 1.68 2.80 15.77
CA ILE A 112 1.25 1.85 14.75
C ILE A 112 1.26 2.56 13.39
N THR A 113 1.92 1.96 12.41
CA THR A 113 2.31 2.61 11.14
C THR A 113 1.96 1.72 9.92
N ASN A 114 2.38 2.14 8.73
CA ASN A 114 2.26 1.38 7.47
C ASN A 114 0.82 1.01 7.09
N PRO A 115 -0.06 2.01 6.86
CA PRO A 115 -1.46 1.78 6.53
C PRO A 115 -1.64 1.02 5.22
N ALA A 116 -2.50 -0.01 5.24
CA ALA A 116 -2.94 -0.75 4.07
C ALA A 116 -4.41 -1.13 4.18
N PHE A 117 -5.20 -0.87 3.16
CA PHE A 117 -6.61 -1.26 3.12
C PHE A 117 -6.80 -2.74 2.83
N SER A 118 -7.89 -3.33 3.37
CA SER A 118 -8.48 -4.52 2.75
C SER A 118 -9.06 -4.17 1.38
N PRO A 119 -9.18 -5.13 0.45
CA PRO A 119 -9.70 -4.87 -0.89
C PRO A 119 -11.09 -4.23 -0.93
N ASP A 120 -11.95 -4.54 0.04
CA ASP A 120 -13.29 -3.98 0.20
C ASP A 120 -13.33 -2.67 1.03
N GLU A 121 -12.17 -2.19 1.49
CA GLU A 121 -11.99 -1.02 2.34
C GLU A 121 -12.81 -1.03 3.65
N THR A 122 -13.23 -2.19 4.10
CA THR A 122 -13.89 -2.34 5.40
C THR A 122 -12.90 -2.38 6.56
N LYS A 123 -11.62 -2.63 6.27
CA LYS A 123 -10.51 -2.67 7.22
C LYS A 123 -9.35 -1.80 6.78
N LEU A 124 -8.68 -1.22 7.76
CA LEU A 124 -7.37 -0.59 7.60
C LEU A 124 -6.38 -1.33 8.51
N TYR A 125 -5.43 -2.02 7.89
CA TYR A 125 -4.36 -2.72 8.58
C TYR A 125 -3.22 -1.78 8.88
N LEU A 126 -2.61 -1.94 10.05
CA LEU A 126 -1.46 -1.18 10.53
C LEU A 126 -0.45 -2.13 11.18
N GLY A 127 0.84 -1.88 11.05
CA GLY A 127 1.91 -2.68 11.63
C GLY A 127 2.51 -2.05 12.91
N ALA A 128 2.95 -2.89 13.82
CA ALA A 128 3.71 -2.48 15.00
C ALA A 128 4.79 -3.52 15.35
N GLY A 129 5.97 -3.06 15.77
CA GLY A 129 7.03 -3.89 16.32
C GLY A 129 7.51 -5.06 15.44
N GLY A 130 7.29 -4.98 14.13
CA GLY A 130 7.72 -5.97 13.15
C GLY A 130 6.98 -7.32 13.16
N GLY A 131 6.22 -7.65 14.20
CA GLY A 131 5.51 -8.94 14.31
C GLY A 131 4.05 -8.83 14.72
N GLN A 132 3.48 -7.62 14.72
CA GLN A 132 2.09 -7.36 15.08
C GLN A 132 1.34 -6.66 13.96
N VAL A 133 0.10 -7.06 13.73
CA VAL A 133 -0.86 -6.38 12.86
C VAL A 133 -2.06 -5.96 13.69
N TRP A 134 -2.40 -4.69 13.56
CA TRP A 134 -3.56 -4.06 14.14
C TRP A 134 -4.57 -3.75 13.05
N VAL A 135 -5.85 -3.70 13.37
CA VAL A 135 -6.92 -3.40 12.43
C VAL A 135 -7.84 -2.31 12.97
N LEU A 136 -8.20 -1.38 12.09
CA LEU A 136 -9.32 -0.48 12.30
C LEU A 136 -10.47 -0.93 11.39
N ASN A 137 -11.66 -1.11 11.97
CA ASN A 137 -12.85 -1.47 11.21
C ASN A 137 -13.61 -0.22 10.80
N LYS A 138 -14.16 -0.22 9.57
CA LYS A 138 -14.96 0.90 9.06
C LYS A 138 -16.21 1.10 9.90
N MET A 139 -16.46 2.32 10.32
CA MET A 139 -17.63 2.72 11.11
C MET A 139 -18.25 3.99 10.50
N GLY A 140 -19.23 3.80 9.64
CA GLY A 140 -19.83 4.92 8.88
C GLY A 140 -18.79 5.67 8.05
N GLN A 141 -18.58 6.93 8.35
CA GLN A 141 -17.55 7.75 7.70
C GLN A 141 -16.18 7.69 8.40
N GLY A 142 -16.06 6.94 9.50
CA GLY A 142 -14.85 6.86 10.32
C GLY A 142 -14.33 5.46 10.50
N TRP A 143 -13.45 5.33 11.48
CA TRP A 143 -12.81 4.09 11.88
C TRP A 143 -13.06 3.79 13.35
N SER A 144 -13.06 2.52 13.71
CA SER A 144 -12.95 2.10 15.11
C SER A 144 -11.61 2.54 15.71
N LYS A 145 -11.47 2.45 17.02
CA LYS A 145 -10.13 2.44 17.62
C LYS A 145 -9.33 1.25 17.08
N PRO A 146 -7.99 1.35 17.00
CA PRO A 146 -7.14 0.22 16.63
C PRO A 146 -7.42 -0.99 17.52
N GLN A 147 -7.60 -2.14 16.91
CA GLN A 147 -7.79 -3.42 17.59
C GLN A 147 -6.65 -4.35 17.21
N PHE A 148 -6.09 -5.00 18.21
CA PHE A 148 -5.10 -6.05 17.98
C PHE A 148 -5.73 -7.19 17.17
N TRP A 149 -5.07 -7.61 16.10
CA TRP A 149 -5.63 -8.62 15.20
C TRP A 149 -4.76 -9.87 15.08
N LEU A 150 -3.44 -9.71 14.86
CA LEU A 150 -2.54 -10.82 14.63
C LEU A 150 -1.16 -10.54 15.24
N GLU A 151 -0.60 -11.55 15.92
CA GLU A 151 0.79 -11.58 16.34
C GLU A 151 1.42 -12.92 16.02
N LYS A 152 2.66 -12.90 15.57
CA LYS A 152 3.47 -14.08 15.34
C LYS A 152 4.85 -13.90 15.97
N ASN A 153 5.56 -15.00 16.20
CA ASN A 153 6.95 -15.00 16.65
C ASN A 153 7.96 -14.78 15.50
N TYR A 154 7.46 -14.33 14.35
CA TYR A 154 8.21 -13.96 13.15
C TYR A 154 7.69 -12.64 12.58
N GLY A 155 8.38 -12.08 11.60
CA GLY A 155 8.01 -10.80 11.01
C GLY A 155 6.66 -10.81 10.28
N LEU A 156 5.88 -9.74 10.48
CA LEU A 156 4.65 -9.42 9.75
C LEU A 156 4.78 -7.99 9.19
N TYR A 157 5.90 -7.72 8.52
CA TYR A 157 6.28 -6.38 8.11
C TYR A 157 5.60 -5.99 6.79
N ASN A 158 5.19 -4.74 6.67
CA ASN A 158 4.54 -4.19 5.45
C ASN A 158 3.31 -4.97 4.97
N PHE A 159 2.52 -5.47 5.90
CA PHE A 159 1.34 -6.30 5.68
C PHE A 159 0.37 -5.69 4.66
N GLN A 160 -0.02 -6.44 3.63
CA GLN A 160 -0.94 -6.02 2.59
C GLN A 160 -1.80 -7.19 2.12
N GLU A 161 -3.12 -6.98 1.98
CA GLU A 161 -4.08 -7.94 1.44
C GLU A 161 -4.32 -7.69 -0.05
N ALA A 162 -4.26 -8.75 -0.88
CA ALA A 162 -4.61 -8.73 -2.29
C ALA A 162 -6.07 -9.09 -2.52
N ASN A 163 -6.60 -8.84 -3.73
CA ASN A 163 -7.99 -9.15 -4.09
C ASN A 163 -8.34 -10.65 -3.98
N SER A 164 -7.35 -11.53 -4.05
CA SER A 164 -7.51 -12.97 -3.84
C SER A 164 -7.76 -13.36 -2.38
N GLY A 165 -7.56 -12.44 -1.42
CA GLY A 165 -7.51 -12.73 0.02
C GLY A 165 -6.15 -13.25 0.49
N THR A 166 -5.16 -13.32 -0.38
CA THR A 166 -3.76 -13.61 -0.02
C THR A 166 -3.14 -12.40 0.64
N PHE A 167 -2.46 -12.60 1.76
CA PHE A 167 -1.67 -11.55 2.41
C PHE A 167 -0.22 -11.61 1.92
N TYR A 168 0.37 -10.43 1.73
CA TYR A 168 1.78 -10.26 1.38
C TYR A 168 2.48 -9.51 2.51
N LEU A 169 3.73 -9.87 2.80
CA LEU A 169 4.48 -9.34 3.94
C LEU A 169 5.99 -9.58 3.75
N GLY A 170 6.82 -8.74 4.37
CA GLY A 170 8.21 -9.07 4.67
C GLY A 170 8.26 -9.95 5.92
N SER A 171 8.91 -11.11 5.85
CA SER A 171 8.89 -12.07 6.95
C SER A 171 10.09 -13.00 6.95
N ASN A 172 10.52 -13.36 8.14
CA ASN A 172 11.47 -14.45 8.39
C ASN A 172 10.78 -15.71 8.95
N GLY A 173 9.48 -15.86 8.77
CA GLY A 173 8.69 -16.96 9.32
C GLY A 173 9.09 -18.35 8.83
N ILE A 174 9.90 -18.44 7.77
CA ILE A 174 10.44 -19.70 7.24
C ILE A 174 11.78 -20.04 7.88
N GLN A 175 12.61 -19.03 8.20
CA GLN A 175 14.00 -19.21 8.58
C GLN A 175 14.32 -18.90 10.04
N GLY A 176 13.57 -18.00 10.71
CA GLY A 176 14.06 -17.54 11.98
C GLY A 176 13.05 -16.83 12.88
N SER A 177 13.54 -15.91 13.67
CA SER A 177 12.78 -15.11 14.60
C SER A 177 12.60 -13.68 14.09
N LYS A 178 11.58 -12.97 14.60
CA LYS A 178 11.30 -11.57 14.24
C LYS A 178 12.40 -10.56 14.59
N SER A 179 13.37 -10.96 15.41
CA SER A 179 14.50 -10.13 15.76
C SER A 179 15.65 -10.13 14.76
N ASP A 180 15.60 -11.05 13.79
CA ASP A 180 16.62 -11.14 12.74
C ASP A 180 16.08 -10.61 11.41
N TRP A 181 16.16 -9.29 11.25
CA TRP A 181 15.72 -8.60 10.03
C TRP A 181 16.50 -9.02 8.78
N SER A 182 17.75 -9.47 8.93
CA SER A 182 18.58 -9.89 7.79
C SER A 182 18.07 -11.14 7.10
N THR A 183 17.16 -11.86 7.73
CA THR A 183 16.55 -13.09 7.18
C THR A 183 15.14 -12.88 6.63
N TYR A 184 14.68 -11.64 6.50
CA TYR A 184 13.36 -11.35 5.94
C TYR A 184 13.37 -11.56 4.43
N ASP A 185 12.39 -12.35 3.97
CA ASP A 185 12.01 -12.54 2.58
C ASP A 185 10.70 -11.82 2.26
N PHE A 186 10.48 -11.45 1.01
CA PHE A 186 9.12 -11.20 0.52
C PHE A 186 8.34 -12.51 0.53
N CYS A 187 7.26 -12.53 1.29
CA CYS A 187 6.45 -13.72 1.54
C CYS A 187 4.99 -13.48 1.20
N LYS A 188 4.27 -14.57 0.97
CA LYS A 188 2.81 -14.60 1.01
C LYS A 188 2.34 -15.44 2.19
N MET A 189 1.18 -15.09 2.73
CA MET A 189 0.53 -15.77 3.85
C MET A 189 -0.95 -16.00 3.55
N THR A 190 -1.43 -17.17 3.89
CA THR A 190 -2.85 -17.50 3.94
C THR A 190 -3.26 -17.86 5.36
N ILE A 191 -4.51 -17.54 5.72
CA ILE A 191 -5.08 -17.89 7.02
C ILE A 191 -6.02 -19.06 6.81
N ALA A 192 -5.76 -20.17 7.52
CA ALA A 192 -6.57 -21.40 7.50
C ALA A 192 -7.09 -21.69 8.90
N GLY A 193 -8.30 -21.19 9.22
CA GLY A 193 -8.85 -21.26 10.58
C GLY A 193 -8.03 -20.39 11.54
N THR A 194 -7.38 -21.01 12.54
CA THR A 194 -6.47 -20.34 13.49
C THR A 194 -5.02 -20.32 13.02
N ASP A 195 -4.70 -21.09 11.99
CA ASP A 195 -3.33 -21.27 11.51
C ASP A 195 -3.00 -20.30 10.39
N THR A 196 -1.72 -19.99 10.26
CA THR A 196 -1.16 -19.20 9.17
C THR A 196 -0.13 -20.00 8.42
N ILE A 197 -0.23 -20.02 7.08
CA ILE A 197 0.71 -20.68 6.20
C ILE A 197 1.50 -19.59 5.49
N ILE A 198 2.82 -19.55 5.73
CA ILE A 198 3.75 -18.62 5.09
C ILE A 198 4.57 -19.36 4.04
N SER A 199 4.78 -18.72 2.91
CA SER A 199 5.68 -19.18 1.86
C SER A 199 6.45 -18.01 1.24
N SER A 200 7.73 -18.23 0.95
CA SER A 200 8.59 -17.29 0.22
C SER A 200 8.06 -17.07 -1.20
N LEU A 201 8.23 -15.88 -1.73
CA LEU A 201 7.95 -15.57 -3.14
C LEU A 201 9.05 -16.10 -4.08
N GLY A 202 10.10 -16.71 -3.54
CA GLY A 202 11.15 -17.40 -4.28
C GLY A 202 12.36 -16.53 -4.63
N THR A 203 13.43 -17.20 -5.03
CA THR A 203 14.74 -16.60 -5.29
C THR A 203 14.81 -15.70 -6.53
N ALA A 204 13.73 -15.63 -7.31
CA ALA A 204 13.65 -14.66 -8.42
C ALA A 204 13.63 -13.22 -7.92
N ILE A 205 13.06 -12.98 -6.72
CA ILE A 205 12.93 -11.63 -6.13
C ILE A 205 13.55 -11.52 -4.74
N ASN A 206 13.66 -12.63 -3.99
CA ASN A 206 14.32 -12.62 -2.68
C ASN A 206 15.83 -12.74 -2.81
N THR A 207 16.54 -12.07 -1.93
CA THR A 207 18.00 -12.01 -1.84
C THR A 207 18.49 -12.54 -0.49
N PRO A 208 19.79 -12.72 -0.25
CA PRO A 208 20.32 -13.01 1.07
C PRO A 208 20.28 -11.82 2.06
N ALA A 209 19.85 -10.63 1.61
CA ALA A 209 19.73 -9.43 2.43
C ALA A 209 18.28 -9.23 2.91
N PHE A 210 18.01 -8.12 3.61
CA PHE A 210 16.66 -7.74 4.01
C PHE A 210 15.76 -7.50 2.80
N ASP A 211 14.67 -8.26 2.71
CA ASP A 211 13.63 -8.16 1.69
C ASP A 211 12.27 -7.90 2.37
N GLY A 212 11.96 -6.64 2.67
CA GLY A 212 10.76 -6.31 3.46
C GLY A 212 9.92 -5.17 2.93
N ASP A 213 10.48 -4.24 2.20
CA ASP A 213 9.76 -3.08 1.69
C ASP A 213 9.24 -3.30 0.27
N PHE A 214 7.90 -3.36 0.14
CA PHE A 214 7.25 -3.65 -1.14
C PHE A 214 5.85 -3.03 -1.24
N PHE A 215 5.33 -3.03 -2.46
CA PHE A 215 3.92 -2.88 -2.82
C PHE A 215 3.53 -4.01 -3.75
N ILE A 216 2.46 -4.75 -3.43
CA ILE A 216 1.83 -5.70 -4.35
C ILE A 216 0.63 -5.05 -5.04
N ALA A 217 0.51 -5.21 -6.36
CA ALA A 217 -0.71 -4.80 -7.07
C ALA A 217 -1.92 -5.57 -6.52
N PRO A 218 -3.10 -4.93 -6.36
CA PRO A 218 -4.29 -5.61 -5.84
C PRO A 218 -4.69 -6.87 -6.61
N ASP A 219 -4.40 -6.92 -7.91
CA ASP A 219 -4.61 -8.08 -8.80
C ASP A 219 -3.42 -9.04 -8.85
N GLU A 220 -2.40 -8.81 -8.02
CA GLU A 220 -1.17 -9.60 -7.92
C GLU A 220 -0.35 -9.67 -9.22
N SER A 221 -0.61 -8.79 -10.19
CA SER A 221 0.06 -8.81 -11.50
C SER A 221 1.51 -8.34 -11.46
N TYR A 222 1.89 -7.52 -10.47
CA TYR A 222 3.26 -7.06 -10.25
C TYR A 222 3.52 -6.72 -8.79
N ILE A 223 4.80 -6.72 -8.42
CA ILE A 223 5.32 -6.26 -7.14
C ILE A 223 6.40 -5.22 -7.37
N ILE A 224 6.36 -4.11 -6.60
CA ILE A 224 7.44 -3.11 -6.53
C ILE A 224 8.18 -3.34 -5.23
N ILE A 225 9.49 -3.49 -5.28
CA ILE A 225 10.34 -3.82 -4.14
C ILE A 225 11.41 -2.75 -3.93
N SER A 226 11.83 -2.55 -2.67
CA SER A 226 13.13 -1.97 -2.36
C SER A 226 14.18 -3.03 -2.61
N ALA A 227 15.18 -2.73 -3.41
CA ALA A 227 16.24 -3.65 -3.80
C ALA A 227 17.61 -3.01 -3.59
N LYS A 228 18.64 -3.85 -3.54
CA LYS A 228 20.04 -3.40 -3.36
C LYS A 228 20.24 -2.56 -2.10
N GLU A 229 19.52 -2.87 -1.03
CA GLU A 229 19.69 -2.15 0.22
C GLU A 229 21.09 -2.34 0.77
N THR A 230 21.74 -1.25 1.11
CA THR A 230 23.06 -1.22 1.71
C THR A 230 22.99 -1.22 3.25
N PRO A 231 24.08 -1.52 3.96
CA PRO A 231 24.14 -1.38 5.43
C PRO A 231 23.87 0.05 5.93
N THR A 232 23.94 1.04 5.05
CA THR A 232 23.62 2.46 5.30
C THR A 232 22.25 2.86 4.76
N TYR A 233 21.41 1.85 4.45
CA TYR A 233 20.01 1.97 4.02
C TYR A 233 19.79 2.63 2.66
N GLU A 234 20.79 2.79 1.78
CA GLU A 234 20.52 3.18 0.41
C GLU A 234 19.87 2.03 -0.33
N SER A 235 18.85 2.33 -1.11
CA SER A 235 18.10 1.34 -1.89
C SER A 235 17.56 1.90 -3.19
N GLU A 236 17.21 1.02 -4.11
CA GLU A 236 16.59 1.32 -5.39
C GLU A 236 15.18 0.71 -5.46
N LEU A 237 14.26 1.34 -6.18
CA LEU A 237 12.96 0.75 -6.48
C LEU A 237 13.01 -0.06 -7.76
N TRP A 238 12.61 -1.32 -7.65
CA TRP A 238 12.57 -2.28 -8.75
C TRP A 238 11.18 -2.89 -8.87
N ILE A 239 10.83 -3.44 -10.02
CA ILE A 239 9.55 -4.08 -10.29
C ILE A 239 9.75 -5.49 -10.82
N SER A 240 8.91 -6.43 -10.37
CA SER A 240 8.80 -7.78 -10.88
C SER A 240 7.35 -8.06 -11.28
N PHE A 241 7.15 -8.83 -12.33
CA PHE A 241 5.84 -9.19 -12.86
C PHE A 241 5.52 -10.65 -12.60
N ARG A 242 4.26 -10.94 -12.28
CA ARG A 242 3.78 -12.32 -12.14
C ARG A 242 3.61 -12.94 -13.52
N LYS A 243 4.15 -14.13 -13.71
CA LYS A 243 4.08 -14.91 -14.95
C LYS A 243 2.82 -15.80 -14.94
N ALA A 244 2.52 -16.38 -16.09
CA ALA A 244 1.38 -17.30 -16.24
C ALA A 244 1.49 -18.57 -15.39
N ASP A 245 2.70 -18.99 -15.04
CA ASP A 245 2.99 -20.11 -14.13
C ASP A 245 3.01 -19.71 -12.65
N GLU A 246 2.53 -18.50 -12.36
CA GLU A 246 2.49 -17.88 -11.03
C GLU A 246 3.86 -17.53 -10.42
N SER A 247 4.96 -17.79 -11.08
CA SER A 247 6.30 -17.35 -10.67
C SER A 247 6.49 -15.85 -10.94
N TRP A 248 7.53 -15.29 -10.34
CA TRP A 248 7.92 -13.89 -10.54
C TRP A 248 9.01 -13.77 -11.60
N SER A 249 8.98 -12.71 -12.37
CA SER A 249 10.07 -12.37 -13.28
C SER A 249 11.30 -11.89 -12.50
N SER A 250 12.47 -11.89 -13.10
CA SER A 250 13.61 -11.16 -12.54
C SER A 250 13.23 -9.68 -12.41
N PRO A 251 13.53 -9.03 -11.26
CA PRO A 251 13.22 -7.64 -11.05
C PRO A 251 13.96 -6.71 -12.03
N ARG A 252 13.34 -5.60 -12.39
CA ARG A 252 13.89 -4.54 -13.23
C ARG A 252 13.81 -3.19 -12.51
N SER A 253 14.85 -2.38 -12.66
CA SER A 253 14.90 -1.03 -12.09
C SER A 253 13.77 -0.15 -12.64
N LEU A 254 13.15 0.67 -11.78
CA LEU A 254 12.22 1.72 -12.21
C LEU A 254 12.90 2.90 -12.90
N GLY A 255 14.21 2.82 -13.11
CA GLY A 255 14.99 3.74 -13.90
C GLY A 255 15.62 4.90 -13.12
N PRO A 256 16.54 5.63 -13.77
CA PRO A 256 17.42 6.57 -13.09
C PRO A 256 16.73 7.83 -12.56
N LYS A 257 15.52 8.15 -13.01
CA LYS A 257 14.77 9.29 -12.47
C LYS A 257 14.17 9.02 -11.09
N ILE A 258 13.80 7.75 -10.81
CA ILE A 258 13.27 7.31 -9.52
C ILE A 258 14.44 6.94 -8.61
N ASN A 259 15.45 6.26 -9.16
CA ASN A 259 16.63 5.78 -8.46
C ASN A 259 17.82 6.76 -8.57
N ASP A 260 17.55 8.07 -8.49
CA ASP A 260 18.57 9.10 -8.54
C ASP A 260 19.32 9.25 -7.21
N GLY A 261 20.64 9.30 -7.28
CA GLY A 261 21.51 9.52 -6.10
C GLY A 261 21.36 8.43 -5.01
N LEU A 262 22.14 8.60 -3.95
CA LEU A 262 22.10 7.72 -2.77
C LEU A 262 20.97 8.14 -1.86
N ALA A 263 20.04 7.23 -1.56
CA ALA A 263 18.94 7.44 -0.64
C ALA A 263 18.27 6.12 -0.25
N HIS A 264 17.68 6.07 0.92
CA HIS A 264 16.75 5.02 1.30
C HIS A 264 15.41 5.24 0.60
N ARG A 265 14.93 4.25 -0.16
CA ARG A 265 13.64 4.28 -0.88
C ARG A 265 12.81 3.09 -0.46
N PHE A 266 11.66 3.36 0.17
CA PHE A 266 10.79 2.37 0.78
C PHE A 266 9.34 2.84 0.80
N GLY A 267 8.42 2.06 1.38
CA GLY A 267 7.03 2.45 1.57
C GLY A 267 6.26 2.68 0.26
N GLN A 268 6.54 1.87 -0.76
CA GLN A 268 5.93 1.98 -2.08
C GLN A 268 4.41 1.83 -2.01
N TYR A 269 3.72 2.64 -2.79
CA TYR A 269 2.26 2.60 -2.93
C TYR A 269 1.86 3.14 -4.32
N VAL A 270 0.93 2.45 -4.98
CA VAL A 270 0.36 2.92 -6.25
C VAL A 270 -1.06 3.44 -5.99
N SER A 271 -1.36 4.63 -6.52
CA SER A 271 -2.68 5.27 -6.35
C SER A 271 -3.82 4.38 -6.83
N PRO A 272 -5.06 4.55 -6.29
CA PRO A 272 -6.22 3.70 -6.65
C PRO A 272 -6.57 3.72 -8.14
N ASP A 273 -6.25 4.80 -8.85
CA ASP A 273 -6.44 4.91 -10.31
C ASP A 273 -5.24 4.39 -11.12
N GLY A 274 -4.22 3.84 -10.46
CA GLY A 274 -3.01 3.29 -11.09
C GLY A 274 -2.05 4.31 -11.70
N LYS A 275 -2.31 5.61 -11.53
CA LYS A 275 -1.57 6.66 -12.27
C LYS A 275 -0.26 7.07 -11.62
N TYR A 276 -0.16 7.00 -10.30
CA TYR A 276 0.97 7.53 -9.56
C TYR A 276 1.57 6.50 -8.63
N LEU A 277 2.90 6.42 -8.64
CA LEU A 277 3.68 5.74 -7.61
C LEU A 277 4.05 6.77 -6.53
N PHE A 278 3.78 6.42 -5.29
CA PHE A 278 4.24 7.10 -4.09
C PHE A 278 5.31 6.23 -3.42
N TYR A 279 6.30 6.87 -2.84
CA TYR A 279 7.33 6.19 -2.06
C TYR A 279 8.00 7.18 -1.11
N THR A 280 8.53 6.66 -0.03
CA THR A 280 9.38 7.42 0.88
C THR A 280 10.80 7.47 0.31
N ARG A 281 11.43 8.64 0.36
CA ARG A 281 12.85 8.83 0.07
C ARG A 281 13.47 9.64 1.20
N GLY A 282 14.53 9.12 1.79
CA GLY A 282 15.29 9.76 2.84
C GLY A 282 16.79 9.68 2.59
N THR A 283 17.53 10.72 2.96
CA THR A 283 18.99 10.80 2.89
C THR A 283 19.63 10.79 4.27
N GLY A 284 18.82 10.70 5.33
CA GLY A 284 19.23 10.63 6.73
C GLY A 284 18.03 10.43 7.65
N GLU A 285 18.28 10.13 8.92
CA GLU A 285 17.24 9.78 9.89
C GLU A 285 16.18 10.87 10.13
N GLN A 286 16.51 12.12 9.83
CA GLN A 286 15.61 13.27 9.98
C GLN A 286 15.24 13.93 8.64
N ASP A 287 15.72 13.39 7.53
CA ASP A 287 15.39 13.85 6.18
C ASP A 287 14.66 12.75 5.42
N CYS A 288 13.33 12.76 5.52
CA CYS A 288 12.49 11.75 4.93
C CYS A 288 11.19 12.40 4.44
N ASN A 289 10.89 12.20 3.17
CA ASN A 289 9.70 12.77 2.52
C ASN A 289 8.99 11.74 1.64
N ILE A 290 7.68 11.90 1.49
CA ILE A 290 6.94 11.15 0.47
C ILE A 290 7.18 11.82 -0.88
N TYR A 291 7.64 11.04 -1.84
CA TYR A 291 7.75 11.41 -3.23
C TYR A 291 6.63 10.77 -4.04
N TRP A 292 6.26 11.39 -5.14
CA TRP A 292 5.35 10.83 -6.11
C TRP A 292 5.76 11.13 -7.54
N VAL A 293 5.37 10.24 -8.47
CA VAL A 293 5.75 10.31 -9.88
C VAL A 293 4.66 9.69 -10.74
N ARG A 294 4.53 10.12 -12.00
CA ARG A 294 3.65 9.48 -12.97
C ARG A 294 4.12 8.05 -13.24
N PHE A 295 3.26 7.07 -13.01
CA PHE A 295 3.63 5.67 -13.01
C PHE A 295 2.97 4.85 -14.14
N ASP A 296 1.73 5.11 -14.50
CA ASP A 296 0.99 4.34 -15.51
C ASP A 296 1.73 4.25 -16.86
N VAL A 297 2.36 5.32 -17.29
CA VAL A 297 3.16 5.35 -18.53
C VAL A 297 4.39 4.47 -18.39
N LEU A 298 5.12 4.57 -17.28
CA LEU A 298 6.29 3.75 -16.97
C LEU A 298 5.91 2.26 -16.88
N LEU A 299 4.85 1.94 -16.14
CA LEU A 299 4.36 0.58 -15.99
C LEU A 299 4.02 -0.06 -17.33
N ASN A 300 3.34 0.69 -18.22
CA ASN A 300 3.00 0.21 -19.55
C ASN A 300 4.23 -0.02 -20.43
N SER A 301 5.28 0.80 -20.31
CA SER A 301 6.56 0.58 -21.01
C SER A 301 7.22 -0.71 -20.52
N LEU A 302 7.36 -0.87 -19.21
CA LEU A 302 7.98 -2.05 -18.61
C LEU A 302 7.22 -3.35 -18.92
N LYS A 303 5.89 -3.31 -18.99
CA LYS A 303 5.07 -4.47 -19.42
C LYS A 303 5.32 -4.86 -20.87
N LYS A 304 5.49 -3.90 -21.79
CA LYS A 304 5.79 -4.20 -23.20
C LYS A 304 7.16 -4.85 -23.37
N GLU A 305 8.17 -4.34 -22.67
CA GLU A 305 9.52 -4.91 -22.70
C GLU A 305 9.62 -6.34 -22.12
N MET A 306 8.57 -6.79 -21.40
CA MET A 306 8.48 -8.17 -20.90
C MET A 306 7.81 -9.12 -21.89
N ALA A 307 7.01 -8.57 -22.83
CA ALA A 307 6.29 -9.37 -23.83
C ALA A 307 7.15 -9.65 -25.09
N ASP A 308 8.20 -8.86 -25.28
CA ASP A 308 9.20 -8.99 -26.34
C ASP A 308 10.36 -9.93 -25.90
#